data_dc05bcadefd117962bd7f8c2b9d11dce
#
_entry.id   dc05bcadefd117962bd7f8c2b9d11dce
#
_cell.length_a   1.000
_cell.length_b   1.000
_cell.length_c   1.000
_cell.angle_alpha   90.00
_cell.angle_beta   90.00
_cell.angle_gamma   90.00
#
_symmetry.space_group_name_H-M   'P 1'
#
loop_
_entity.id
_entity.type
_entity.pdbx_description
1 polymer ?
#
loop_
_entity_poly.entity_id
_entity_poly.type
_entity_poly.pdbx_seq_one_letter_code
_entity_poly.pdbx_strand_id
1 'polypeptide(L)'
;GEGKIVAAICAAPSVLGAAGLLEGRHATCHPGFEEKLTGAITSEDAVVVDGNIITSRGMGTAIDFGLAIVDCLTDFDEEVVEHVKKGIVYRNFEEV
;
A
#
# COMPACT_ATOMS: atom_id res chain seq x y z
N GLY A 1 2.05 14.31 -2.36
CA GLY A 1 2.98 15.39 -2.12
C GLY A 1 4.18 15.30 -3.04
N GLU A 2 4.90 16.36 -3.17
CA GLU A 2 6.04 16.47 -4.08
C GLU A 2 7.16 15.48 -3.72
N GLY A 3 7.24 14.37 -4.47
CA GLY A 3 8.26 13.37 -4.25
C GLY A 3 8.15 12.60 -2.96
N LYS A 4 7.14 12.87 -2.13
CA LYS A 4 6.92 12.18 -0.87
C LYS A 4 5.92 11.05 -1.06
N ILE A 5 6.09 10.00 -0.27
CA ILE A 5 5.16 8.86 -0.29
C ILE A 5 3.95 9.18 0.56
N VAL A 6 2.77 8.92 0.00
CA VAL A 6 1.50 9.02 0.71
C VAL A 6 0.96 7.61 0.83
N ALA A 7 0.72 7.16 2.06
CA ALA A 7 0.29 5.79 2.30
C ALA A 7 -0.93 5.75 3.21
N ALA A 8 -1.86 4.85 2.91
CA ALA A 8 -3.06 4.68 3.71
C ALA A 8 -3.56 3.25 3.64
N ILE A 9 -4.12 2.75 4.73
CA ILE A 9 -4.60 1.39 4.85
C ILE A 9 -5.99 1.34 5.48
N CYS A 10 -6.72 0.28 5.19
CA CYS A 10 -8.06 -0.01 5.74
C CYS A 10 -9.08 1.02 5.25
N ALA A 11 -9.67 1.79 6.14
CA ALA A 11 -10.63 2.84 5.77
C ALA A 11 -9.95 4.19 5.48
N ALA A 12 -8.68 4.34 5.88
CA ALA A 12 -7.95 5.61 5.71
C ALA A 12 -7.83 6.08 4.26
N PRO A 13 -7.76 5.22 3.23
CA PRO A 13 -7.78 5.70 1.85
C PRO A 13 -8.99 6.59 1.52
N SER A 14 -10.10 6.45 2.24
CA SER A 14 -11.27 7.29 2.02
C SER A 14 -10.97 8.77 2.32
N VAL A 15 -10.05 9.03 3.26
CA VAL A 15 -9.61 10.41 3.57
C VAL A 15 -8.89 11.00 2.37
N LEU A 16 -8.05 10.21 1.72
CA LEU A 16 -7.35 10.64 0.50
C LEU A 16 -8.35 10.89 -0.64
N GLY A 17 -9.37 10.03 -0.75
CA GLY A 17 -10.44 10.20 -1.73
C GLY A 17 -11.20 11.49 -1.50
N ALA A 18 -11.57 11.78 -0.23
CA ALA A 18 -12.28 13.00 0.12
C ALA A 18 -11.45 14.26 -0.16
N ALA A 19 -10.13 14.15 -0.06
CA ALA A 19 -9.22 15.25 -0.35
C ALA A 19 -8.94 15.44 -1.85
N GLY A 20 -9.49 14.58 -2.70
CA GLY A 20 -9.28 14.65 -4.14
C GLY A 20 -7.94 14.10 -4.62
N LEU A 21 -7.19 13.44 -3.75
CA LEU A 21 -5.85 12.97 -4.08
C LEU A 21 -5.82 11.69 -4.89
N LEU A 22 -6.94 10.98 -4.97
CA LEU A 22 -7.02 9.69 -5.66
C LEU A 22 -7.66 9.76 -7.05
N GLU A 23 -8.04 10.93 -7.50
CA GLU A 23 -8.70 11.06 -8.80
C GLU A 23 -7.79 10.57 -9.92
N GLY A 24 -8.27 9.59 -10.69
CA GLY A 24 -7.51 8.98 -11.77
C GLY A 24 -6.40 8.05 -11.30
N ARG A 25 -6.26 7.82 -9.99
CA ARG A 25 -5.21 6.97 -9.43
C ARG A 25 -5.75 5.59 -9.09
N HIS A 26 -4.88 4.59 -9.21
CA HIS A 26 -5.21 3.24 -8.76
C HIS A 26 -5.11 3.18 -7.24
N ALA A 27 -6.08 2.56 -6.59
CA ALA A 27 -6.10 2.48 -5.14
C ALA A 27 -6.95 1.32 -4.65
N THR A 28 -6.69 0.88 -3.41
CA THR A 28 -7.52 -0.10 -2.73
C THR A 28 -7.82 0.40 -1.31
N CYS A 29 -8.72 -0.28 -0.62
CA CYS A 29 -9.10 0.06 0.74
C CYS A 29 -9.79 -1.13 1.40
N HIS A 30 -10.25 -0.95 2.62
CA HIS A 30 -11.05 -1.97 3.31
C HIS A 30 -12.29 -2.31 2.47
N PRO A 31 -12.63 -3.60 2.34
CA PRO A 31 -13.84 -3.99 1.59
C PRO A 31 -15.08 -3.21 2.04
N GLY A 32 -15.82 -2.73 1.05
CA GLY A 32 -17.02 -1.94 1.30
C GLY A 32 -16.81 -0.43 1.33
N PHE A 33 -15.57 0.04 1.29
CA PHE A 33 -15.26 1.47 1.31
C PHE A 33 -14.87 2.03 -0.05
N GLU A 34 -14.89 1.20 -1.09
CA GLU A 34 -14.44 1.61 -2.43
C GLU A 34 -15.18 2.85 -2.97
N GLU A 35 -16.45 2.98 -2.66
CA GLU A 35 -17.24 4.13 -3.12
C GLU A 35 -16.73 5.46 -2.56
N LYS A 36 -16.00 5.40 -1.46
CA LYS A 36 -15.47 6.59 -0.80
C LYS A 36 -14.15 7.05 -1.41
N LEU A 37 -13.57 6.26 -2.29
CA LEU A 37 -12.34 6.61 -3.00
C LEU A 37 -12.72 7.40 -4.27
N THR A 38 -13.21 8.60 -4.07
CA THR A 38 -13.76 9.43 -5.15
C THR A 38 -12.80 9.60 -6.31
N GLY A 39 -13.21 9.16 -7.50
CA GLY A 39 -12.42 9.29 -8.72
C GLY A 39 -11.33 8.26 -8.89
N ALA A 40 -11.09 7.37 -7.91
CA ALA A 40 -10.05 6.36 -8.00
C ALA A 40 -10.46 5.19 -8.90
N ILE A 41 -9.46 4.52 -9.46
CA ILE A 41 -9.63 3.24 -10.14
C ILE A 41 -9.39 2.18 -9.06
N THR A 42 -10.47 1.60 -8.54
CA THR A 42 -10.39 0.71 -7.38
C THR A 42 -10.00 -0.71 -7.76
N SER A 43 -9.38 -1.41 -6.81
CA SER A 43 -8.92 -2.78 -6.97
C SER A 43 -9.13 -3.54 -5.66
N GLU A 44 -9.18 -4.86 -5.75
CA GLU A 44 -9.25 -5.72 -4.56
C GLU A 44 -7.88 -6.31 -4.20
N ASP A 45 -6.82 -5.84 -4.82
CA ASP A 45 -5.46 -6.30 -4.49
C ASP A 45 -5.09 -5.92 -3.06
N ALA A 46 -4.27 -6.75 -2.43
CA ALA A 46 -3.86 -6.53 -1.04
C ALA A 46 -3.15 -5.20 -0.85
N VAL A 47 -2.31 -4.82 -1.80
CA VAL A 47 -1.59 -3.54 -1.81
C VAL A 47 -1.60 -3.00 -3.23
N VAL A 48 -1.83 -1.70 -3.35
CA VAL A 48 -1.75 -1.00 -4.64
C VAL A 48 -0.74 0.13 -4.51
N VAL A 49 0.24 0.14 -5.41
CA VAL A 49 1.23 1.21 -5.50
C VAL A 49 0.99 1.95 -6.82
N ASP A 50 0.67 3.22 -6.72
CA ASP A 50 0.48 4.08 -7.89
C ASP A 50 1.32 5.33 -7.70
N GLY A 51 2.49 5.35 -8.35
CA GLY A 51 3.45 6.42 -8.17
C GLY A 51 3.87 6.52 -6.71
N ASN A 52 3.56 7.63 -6.07
CA ASN A 52 3.89 7.86 -4.67
C ASN A 52 2.74 7.57 -3.71
N ILE A 53 1.64 6.99 -4.20
CA ILE A 53 0.49 6.66 -3.36
C ILE A 53 0.43 5.15 -3.17
N ILE A 54 0.42 4.71 -1.91
CA ILE A 54 0.37 3.30 -1.55
C ILE A 54 -0.86 3.08 -0.68
N THR A 55 -1.74 2.17 -1.10
CA THR A 55 -2.94 1.85 -0.35
C THR A 55 -3.03 0.35 -0.10
N SER A 56 -3.71 -0.04 0.97
CA SER A 56 -3.89 -1.42 1.34
C SER A 56 -5.23 -1.62 2.05
N ARG A 57 -5.61 -2.88 2.29
CA ARG A 57 -6.98 -3.23 2.63
C ARG A 57 -7.27 -3.40 4.12
N GLY A 58 -6.35 -3.90 4.90
CA GLY A 58 -6.66 -4.11 6.30
C GLY A 58 -5.56 -4.79 7.10
N MET A 59 -5.90 -5.21 8.31
CA MET A 59 -4.93 -5.80 9.22
C MET A 59 -4.20 -7.00 8.61
N GLY A 60 -4.91 -7.83 7.85
CA GLY A 60 -4.32 -9.00 7.22
C GLY A 60 -3.34 -8.69 6.08
N THR A 61 -3.34 -7.46 5.57
CA THR A 61 -2.44 -7.02 4.51
C THR A 61 -1.38 -6.04 5.02
N ALA A 62 -1.35 -5.77 6.32
CA ALA A 62 -0.48 -4.74 6.88
C ALA A 62 1.01 -5.03 6.67
N ILE A 63 1.43 -6.28 6.74
CA ILE A 63 2.83 -6.64 6.52
C ILE A 63 3.21 -6.39 5.07
N ASP A 64 2.38 -6.82 4.13
CA ASP A 64 2.61 -6.56 2.71
C ASP A 64 2.65 -5.05 2.42
N PHE A 65 1.77 -4.30 3.09
CA PHE A 65 1.73 -2.86 2.99
C PHE A 65 3.04 -2.23 3.47
N GLY A 66 3.53 -2.66 4.64
CA GLY A 66 4.79 -2.19 5.18
C GLY A 66 5.96 -2.51 4.27
N LEU A 67 5.98 -3.72 3.71
CA LEU A 67 7.03 -4.12 2.76
C LEU A 67 7.00 -3.27 1.49
N ALA A 68 5.81 -2.92 1.01
CA ALA A 68 5.67 -2.06 -0.15
C ALA A 68 6.23 -0.65 0.13
N ILE A 69 6.00 -0.14 1.36
CA ILE A 69 6.55 1.15 1.76
C ILE A 69 8.08 1.10 1.80
N VAL A 70 8.65 0.03 2.38
CA VAL A 70 10.11 -0.15 2.41
C VAL A 70 10.65 -0.20 0.99
N ASP A 71 9.99 -0.95 0.11
CA ASP A 71 10.39 -1.07 -1.29
C ASP A 71 10.44 0.30 -1.97
N CYS A 72 9.40 1.11 -1.79
CA CYS A 72 9.34 2.44 -2.36
C CYS A 72 10.39 3.39 -1.77
N LEU A 73 10.61 3.31 -0.44
CA LEU A 73 11.57 4.17 0.24
C LEU A 73 13.01 3.86 -0.12
N THR A 74 13.29 2.60 -0.48
CA THR A 74 14.64 2.15 -0.84
C THR A 74 14.84 2.08 -2.35
N ASP A 75 13.93 2.71 -3.10
CA ASP A 75 13.99 2.75 -4.56
C ASP A 75 13.97 1.35 -5.17
N PHE A 76 13.14 0.47 -4.58
CA PHE A 76 12.96 -0.92 -5.01
C PHE A 76 14.22 -1.77 -4.88
N ASP A 77 14.99 -1.55 -3.80
CA ASP A 77 16.17 -2.36 -3.51
C ASP A 77 15.76 -3.71 -2.94
N GLU A 78 15.83 -4.75 -3.75
CA GLU A 78 15.40 -6.09 -3.35
C GLU A 78 16.21 -6.67 -2.18
N GLU A 79 17.49 -6.31 -2.04
CA GLU A 79 18.29 -6.81 -0.94
C GLU A 79 17.78 -6.29 0.41
N VAL A 80 17.34 -5.04 0.46
CA VAL A 80 16.76 -4.47 1.68
C VAL A 80 15.45 -5.14 2.02
N VAL A 81 14.58 -5.31 1.03
CA VAL A 81 13.28 -5.97 1.23
C VAL A 81 13.47 -7.41 1.69
N GLU A 82 14.39 -8.15 1.08
CA GLU A 82 14.70 -9.52 1.47
C GLU A 82 15.20 -9.59 2.91
N HIS A 83 16.06 -8.66 3.30
CA HIS A 83 16.58 -8.58 4.66
C HIS A 83 15.45 -8.35 5.68
N VAL A 84 14.52 -7.46 5.36
CA VAL A 84 13.37 -7.19 6.23
C VAL A 84 12.48 -8.43 6.33
N LYS A 85 12.21 -9.10 5.21
CA LYS A 85 11.38 -10.32 5.21
C LYS A 85 11.96 -11.40 6.10
N LYS A 86 13.27 -11.60 6.05
CA LYS A 86 13.93 -12.57 6.93
C LYS A 86 13.80 -12.16 8.38
N GLY A 87 14.00 -10.90 8.68
CA GLY A 87 13.95 -10.39 10.05
C GLY A 87 12.59 -10.57 10.71
N ILE A 88 11.52 -10.49 9.94
CA ILE A 88 10.15 -10.66 10.46
C ILE A 88 9.58 -12.07 10.24
N VAL A 89 10.38 -12.97 9.66
CA VAL A 89 9.96 -14.35 9.33
C VAL A 89 8.69 -14.34 8.45
N TYR A 90 8.73 -13.53 7.43
CA TYR A 90 7.58 -13.31 6.55
C TYR A 90 7.22 -14.59 5.79
N ARG A 91 6.03 -15.13 6.04
CA ARG A 91 5.49 -16.32 5.36
C ARG A 91 6.47 -17.50 5.30
N ASN A 92 7.15 -17.78 6.43
CA ASN A 92 8.17 -18.84 6.50
C ASN A 92 9.33 -18.58 5.55
N PHE A 93 9.66 -17.31 5.35
CA PHE A 93 10.63 -16.87 4.37
C PHE A 93 11.99 -17.55 4.51
N GLU A 94 12.43 -17.82 5.74
CA GLU A 94 13.74 -18.42 5.99
C GLU A 94 13.82 -19.90 5.63
N GLU A 95 12.70 -20.52 5.35
CA GLU A 95 12.65 -21.93 4.95
C GLU A 95 12.73 -22.09 3.44
N VAL A 96 12.71 -20.99 2.72
CA VAL A 96 12.72 -20.97 1.26
C VAL A 96 14.12 -21.03 0.71
#